data_6f5b2fed3bc106db4fec5d20fcda203b
#
_entry.id   6f5b2fed3bc106db4fec5d20fcda203b
#
_cell.length_a   1.000
_cell.length_b   1.000
_cell.length_c   1.000
_cell.angle_alpha   90.00
_cell.angle_beta   90.00
_cell.angle_gamma   90.00
#
_symmetry.space_group_name_H-M   'P 1'
#
loop_
_entity.id
_entity.type
_entity.pdbx_description
1 polymer ?
#
loop_
_entity_poly.entity_id
_entity_poly.type
_entity_poly.pdbx_seq_one_letter_code
_entity_poly.pdbx_strand_id
1 'polypeptide(L)'
;MNFSDKTERANFRRHLLDGAFYISSWAFLSAQTMFPALLTRMGGGNIAVGALPVIVYFAFFFPQVIAANYIGLMPVRKRWVVRLGLIQRIHIAALAAVVAIFGAWQSQVGLVLFFMVYLSNQVAAGLVSPAWYDFVAKTVSPNLRGRLMGLRTSAGAGLGFLNGILLTALLTLLPYPHNYASVIALGFCWQMASWFVQRRVEERHPSARSVPASLPNLMSRISGILRRDRLFVRFLVASSLLTVSFTSVAFFTVFAMQQFNLTESYIGLFTTLTLGAQVISGAALGWIADRHGTTVSLRLCAIALLFAIILALVGRSVLAVYGMFLLVGINLGAELITRYNFAVECAAETDRPMYVGLMNAWFAPLYLFSILAGALSNVWGYKTVFAGDLVLACLGMVLLLRLQDPRKRQLALSSK
;
A
#
# COMPACT_ATOMS: atom_id res chain seq x y z
N MET A 1 26.07 14.99 -2.00
CA MET A 1 25.21 14.63 -3.14
C MET A 1 25.77 15.32 -4.37
N ASN A 2 26.24 14.57 -5.34
CA ASN A 2 26.68 15.14 -6.61
C ASN A 2 25.51 15.14 -7.57
N PHE A 3 24.98 16.32 -7.90
CA PHE A 3 23.92 16.51 -8.88
C PHE A 3 24.59 16.87 -10.23
N SER A 4 24.00 16.40 -11.34
CA SER A 4 24.50 16.69 -12.67
C SER A 4 24.36 18.17 -13.03
N ASP A 5 23.28 18.79 -12.61
CA ASP A 5 23.00 20.21 -12.82
C ASP A 5 22.04 20.82 -11.78
N LYS A 6 21.80 22.14 -11.89
CA LYS A 6 20.87 22.87 -11.00
C LYS A 6 19.43 22.36 -11.11
N THR A 7 19.00 21.90 -12.28
CA THR A 7 17.64 21.40 -12.51
C THR A 7 17.44 20.05 -11.86
N GLU A 8 18.39 19.13 -11.95
CA GLU A 8 18.30 17.86 -11.25
C GLU A 8 18.20 18.06 -9.74
N ARG A 9 19.00 18.98 -9.18
CA ARG A 9 18.91 19.35 -7.75
C ARG A 9 17.54 19.90 -7.39
N ALA A 10 16.95 20.74 -8.24
CA ALA A 10 15.62 21.29 -8.04
C ALA A 10 14.54 20.18 -8.15
N ASN A 11 14.64 19.31 -9.14
CA ASN A 11 13.74 18.17 -9.33
C ASN A 11 13.82 17.18 -8.16
N PHE A 12 15.02 16.86 -7.66
CA PHE A 12 15.20 16.02 -6.48
C PHE A 12 14.47 16.59 -5.26
N ARG A 13 14.62 17.89 -4.98
CA ARG A 13 13.92 18.56 -3.88
C ARG A 13 12.40 18.56 -4.07
N ARG A 14 11.92 18.79 -5.31
CA ARG A 14 10.49 18.78 -5.65
C ARG A 14 9.90 17.38 -5.46
N HIS A 15 10.57 16.33 -5.93
CA HIS A 15 10.12 14.95 -5.71
C HIS A 15 10.17 14.54 -4.24
N LEU A 16 11.14 15.03 -3.46
CA LEU A 16 11.20 14.79 -2.02
C LEU A 16 9.98 15.40 -1.31
N LEU A 17 9.70 16.68 -1.56
CA LEU A 17 8.56 17.39 -0.96
C LEU A 17 7.22 16.82 -1.43
N ASP A 18 7.08 16.52 -2.73
CA ASP A 18 5.93 15.83 -3.28
C ASP A 18 5.65 14.53 -2.53
N GLY A 19 6.69 13.70 -2.36
CA GLY A 19 6.56 12.44 -1.64
C GLY A 19 6.25 12.60 -0.16
N ALA A 20 6.88 13.57 0.50
CA ALA A 20 6.62 13.86 1.91
C ALA A 20 5.14 14.23 2.14
N PHE A 21 4.58 15.13 1.32
CA PHE A 21 3.17 15.51 1.41
C PHE A 21 2.21 14.39 1.01
N TYR A 22 2.51 13.66 -0.06
CA TYR A 22 1.66 12.58 -0.54
C TYR A 22 1.56 11.43 0.47
N ILE A 23 2.72 10.96 0.98
CA ILE A 23 2.78 9.83 1.91
C ILE A 23 2.18 10.22 3.27
N SER A 24 2.44 11.45 3.75
CA SER A 24 1.87 11.91 5.03
C SER A 24 0.34 11.98 5.02
N SER A 25 -0.28 12.21 3.85
CA SER A 25 -1.75 12.21 3.72
C SER A 25 -2.39 10.85 4.02
N TRP A 26 -1.64 9.75 3.93
CA TRP A 26 -2.16 8.41 4.21
C TRP A 26 -2.58 8.22 5.67
N ALA A 27 -2.08 9.05 6.59
CA ALA A 27 -2.58 9.07 7.96
C ALA A 27 -4.08 9.38 8.03
N PHE A 28 -4.55 10.30 7.18
CA PHE A 28 -5.95 10.72 7.10
C PHE A 28 -6.82 9.84 6.20
N LEU A 29 -6.20 8.98 5.39
CA LEU A 29 -6.87 8.13 4.39
C LEU A 29 -6.56 6.65 4.64
N SER A 30 -6.33 6.29 5.90
CA SER A 30 -5.92 4.93 6.27
C SER A 30 -7.05 3.93 6.07
N ALA A 31 -6.80 2.95 5.19
CA ALA A 31 -7.68 1.81 4.97
C ALA A 31 -7.60 0.74 6.07
N GLN A 32 -6.61 0.84 6.95
CA GLN A 32 -6.43 -0.09 8.08
C GLN A 32 -7.05 0.44 9.38
N THR A 33 -7.18 1.76 9.53
CA THR A 33 -7.63 2.37 10.79
C THR A 33 -8.85 3.28 10.61
N MET A 34 -8.75 4.33 9.81
CA MET A 34 -9.75 5.38 9.71
C MET A 34 -10.99 4.95 8.89
N PHE A 35 -10.81 4.41 7.69
CA PHE A 35 -11.92 4.02 6.82
C PHE A 35 -12.75 2.86 7.37
N PRO A 36 -12.21 1.80 8.02
CA PRO A 36 -13.03 0.78 8.66
C PRO A 36 -13.99 1.36 9.69
N ALA A 37 -13.51 2.24 10.57
CA ALA A 37 -14.33 2.90 11.58
C ALA A 37 -15.39 3.82 10.94
N LEU A 38 -15.02 4.62 9.95
CA LEU A 38 -15.95 5.48 9.21
C LEU A 38 -17.08 4.66 8.56
N LEU A 39 -16.75 3.57 7.85
CA LEU A 39 -17.76 2.73 7.19
C LEU A 39 -18.75 2.15 8.19
N THR A 40 -18.28 1.71 9.35
CA THR A 40 -19.14 1.22 10.43
C THR A 40 -20.09 2.33 10.92
N ARG A 41 -19.60 3.56 11.07
CA ARG A 41 -20.43 4.72 11.44
C ARG A 41 -21.45 5.09 10.37
N MET A 42 -21.11 4.96 9.10
CA MET A 42 -22.04 5.16 7.97
C MET A 42 -23.06 4.03 7.81
N GLY A 43 -23.10 3.04 8.72
CA GLY A 43 -24.00 1.88 8.65
C GLY A 43 -23.49 0.74 7.76
N GLY A 44 -22.24 0.78 7.34
CA GLY A 44 -21.59 -0.31 6.61
C GLY A 44 -21.28 -1.49 7.53
N GLY A 45 -21.72 -2.69 7.12
CA GLY A 45 -21.38 -3.94 7.80
C GLY A 45 -19.98 -4.45 7.46
N ASN A 46 -19.62 -5.62 7.98
CA ASN A 46 -18.31 -6.21 7.80
C ASN A 46 -17.94 -6.46 6.32
N ILE A 47 -18.93 -6.72 5.45
CA ILE A 47 -18.70 -6.84 4.00
C ILE A 47 -18.16 -5.52 3.43
N ALA A 48 -18.71 -4.39 3.87
CA ALA A 48 -18.23 -3.06 3.47
C ALA A 48 -16.80 -2.81 3.93
N VAL A 49 -16.46 -3.17 5.17
CA VAL A 49 -15.08 -3.12 5.67
C VAL A 49 -14.16 -4.04 4.85
N GLY A 50 -14.60 -5.26 4.56
CA GLY A 50 -13.88 -6.22 3.72
C GLY A 50 -13.67 -5.77 2.27
N ALA A 51 -14.49 -4.85 1.74
CA ALA A 51 -14.29 -4.27 0.41
C ALA A 51 -13.12 -3.28 0.35
N LEU A 52 -12.64 -2.72 1.48
CA LEU A 52 -11.53 -1.77 1.50
C LEU A 52 -10.23 -2.33 0.92
N PRO A 53 -9.71 -3.50 1.33
CA PRO A 53 -8.50 -4.08 0.73
C PRO A 53 -8.65 -4.32 -0.78
N VAL A 54 -9.84 -4.70 -1.25
CA VAL A 54 -10.10 -4.87 -2.69
C VAL A 54 -9.90 -3.55 -3.41
N ILE A 55 -10.47 -2.47 -2.91
CA ILE A 55 -10.33 -1.15 -3.53
C ILE A 55 -8.87 -0.70 -3.46
N VAL A 56 -8.22 -0.80 -2.30
CA VAL A 56 -6.85 -0.31 -2.11
C VAL A 56 -5.84 -1.07 -2.96
N TYR A 57 -5.98 -2.38 -3.10
CA TYR A 57 -4.96 -3.20 -3.74
C TYR A 57 -5.38 -3.68 -5.13
N PHE A 58 -6.56 -4.30 -5.29
CA PHE A 58 -6.99 -4.79 -6.59
C PHE A 58 -7.25 -3.65 -7.57
N ALA A 59 -8.03 -2.62 -7.15
CA ALA A 59 -8.33 -1.49 -8.02
C ALA A 59 -7.11 -0.58 -8.29
N PHE A 60 -6.08 -0.66 -7.47
CA PHE A 60 -4.81 0.02 -7.70
C PHE A 60 -3.87 -0.77 -8.62
N PHE A 61 -3.67 -2.07 -8.37
CA PHE A 61 -2.70 -2.88 -9.12
C PHE A 61 -3.20 -3.29 -10.49
N PHE A 62 -4.49 -3.63 -10.65
CA PHE A 62 -5.02 -4.10 -11.91
C PHE A 62 -4.89 -3.06 -13.05
N PRO A 63 -5.27 -1.77 -12.88
CA PRO A 63 -5.10 -0.75 -13.91
C PRO A 63 -3.63 -0.46 -14.26
N GLN A 64 -2.68 -0.71 -13.34
CA GLN A 64 -1.25 -0.52 -13.62
C GLN A 64 -0.76 -1.40 -14.77
N VAL A 65 -1.24 -2.64 -14.86
CA VAL A 65 -0.87 -3.58 -15.93
C VAL A 65 -1.28 -3.01 -17.29
N ILE A 66 -2.49 -2.43 -17.35
CA ILE A 66 -3.00 -1.78 -18.56
C ILE A 66 -2.18 -0.53 -18.87
N ALA A 67 -2.03 0.36 -17.89
CA ALA A 67 -1.33 1.64 -18.05
C ALA A 67 0.14 1.44 -18.48
N ALA A 68 0.84 0.47 -17.89
CA ALA A 68 2.24 0.18 -18.21
C ALA A 68 2.45 -0.13 -19.69
N ASN A 69 1.49 -0.79 -20.34
CA ASN A 69 1.55 -1.12 -21.76
C ASN A 69 1.42 0.13 -22.66
N TYR A 70 0.69 1.16 -22.23
CA TYR A 70 0.44 2.37 -23.01
C TYR A 70 1.40 3.54 -22.71
N ILE A 71 2.15 3.47 -21.62
CA ILE A 71 3.09 4.55 -21.27
C ILE A 71 4.13 4.79 -22.37
N GLY A 72 4.59 3.74 -23.04
CA GLY A 72 5.52 3.84 -24.15
C GLY A 72 5.06 4.75 -25.29
N LEU A 73 3.76 4.95 -25.47
CA LEU A 73 3.18 5.84 -26.48
C LEU A 73 3.28 7.33 -26.13
N MET A 74 3.56 7.65 -24.87
CA MET A 74 3.55 9.03 -24.36
C MET A 74 4.98 9.58 -24.28
N PRO A 75 5.44 10.47 -25.17
CA PRO A 75 6.81 10.98 -25.10
C PRO A 75 7.06 11.83 -23.85
N VAL A 76 6.06 12.58 -23.34
CA VAL A 76 6.14 13.42 -22.16
C VAL A 76 5.23 12.87 -21.06
N ARG A 77 5.81 12.29 -20.02
CA ARG A 77 5.08 11.66 -18.88
C ARG A 77 4.44 12.67 -17.97
N LYS A 78 5.07 13.84 -17.77
CA LYS A 78 4.59 14.91 -16.90
C LYS A 78 3.12 15.28 -17.15
N ARG A 79 2.71 15.40 -18.40
CA ARG A 79 1.32 15.80 -18.74
C ARG A 79 0.30 14.81 -18.19
N TRP A 80 0.59 13.51 -18.32
CA TRP A 80 -0.26 12.44 -17.80
C TRP A 80 -0.28 12.43 -16.28
N VAL A 81 0.90 12.44 -15.65
CA VAL A 81 1.06 12.42 -14.19
C VAL A 81 0.34 13.60 -13.54
N VAL A 82 0.46 14.80 -14.10
CA VAL A 82 -0.17 16.01 -13.53
C VAL A 82 -1.69 16.01 -13.74
N ARG A 83 -2.19 15.67 -14.94
CA ARG A 83 -3.63 15.72 -15.24
C ARG A 83 -4.39 14.63 -14.49
N LEU A 84 -3.98 13.38 -14.65
CA LEU A 84 -4.66 12.25 -14.01
C LEU A 84 -4.41 12.26 -12.49
N GLY A 85 -3.23 12.74 -12.05
CA GLY A 85 -2.96 12.98 -10.64
C GLY A 85 -3.85 14.05 -10.01
N LEU A 86 -4.30 15.06 -10.75
CA LEU A 86 -5.31 16.02 -10.28
C LEU A 86 -6.68 15.36 -10.14
N ILE A 87 -7.09 14.57 -11.15
CA ILE A 87 -8.35 13.83 -11.11
C ILE A 87 -8.39 12.91 -9.87
N GLN A 88 -7.33 12.16 -9.60
CA GLN A 88 -7.21 11.35 -8.39
C GLN A 88 -7.47 12.15 -7.12
N ARG A 89 -6.91 13.35 -7.00
CA ARG A 89 -7.05 14.21 -5.81
C ARG A 89 -8.45 14.79 -5.68
N ILE A 90 -9.07 15.17 -6.78
CA ILE A 90 -10.47 15.67 -6.78
C ILE A 90 -11.42 14.60 -6.21
N HIS A 91 -11.18 13.32 -6.46
CA HIS A 91 -11.97 12.24 -5.85
C HIS A 91 -11.87 12.23 -4.32
N ILE A 92 -10.73 12.66 -3.73
CA ILE A 92 -10.62 12.75 -2.27
C ILE A 92 -11.47 13.90 -1.73
N ALA A 93 -11.50 15.04 -2.42
CA ALA A 93 -12.42 16.13 -2.07
C ALA A 93 -13.89 15.68 -2.19
N ALA A 94 -14.23 14.97 -3.26
CA ALA A 94 -15.56 14.39 -3.42
C ALA A 94 -15.89 13.38 -2.30
N LEU A 95 -14.92 12.59 -1.86
CA LEU A 95 -15.09 11.66 -0.74
C LEU A 95 -15.39 12.39 0.57
N ALA A 96 -14.68 13.50 0.84
CA ALA A 96 -14.98 14.36 2.00
C ALA A 96 -16.40 14.94 1.94
N ALA A 97 -16.84 15.38 0.75
CA ALA A 97 -18.20 15.90 0.53
C ALA A 97 -19.26 14.79 0.73
N VAL A 98 -19.04 13.58 0.21
CA VAL A 98 -19.93 12.42 0.43
C VAL A 98 -20.10 12.15 1.92
N VAL A 99 -19.01 12.14 2.69
CA VAL A 99 -19.07 11.88 4.13
C VAL A 99 -19.77 13.03 4.86
N ALA A 100 -19.52 14.29 4.51
CA ALA A 100 -20.16 15.45 5.12
C ALA A 100 -21.69 15.46 4.91
N ILE A 101 -22.15 15.07 3.71
CA ILE A 101 -23.56 15.15 3.32
C ILE A 101 -24.33 13.91 3.77
N PHE A 102 -23.77 12.71 3.55
CA PHE A 102 -24.49 11.46 3.74
C PHE A 102 -24.08 10.69 5.00
N GLY A 103 -22.99 11.08 5.66
CA GLY A 103 -22.45 10.36 6.81
C GLY A 103 -23.46 10.17 7.95
N ALA A 104 -24.20 11.22 8.31
CA ALA A 104 -25.13 11.19 9.44
C ALA A 104 -26.36 10.30 9.21
N TRP A 105 -26.74 10.01 7.97
CA TRP A 105 -28.01 9.39 7.64
C TRP A 105 -27.96 7.87 7.58
N GLN A 106 -26.79 7.25 7.77
CA GLN A 106 -26.57 5.79 7.58
C GLN A 106 -27.16 5.28 6.26
N SER A 107 -27.04 6.11 5.22
CA SER A 107 -27.71 5.92 3.93
C SER A 107 -26.95 4.93 3.07
N GLN A 108 -27.66 3.96 2.50
CA GLN A 108 -27.11 3.06 1.47
C GLN A 108 -26.54 3.87 0.28
N VAL A 109 -27.17 4.99 -0.07
CA VAL A 109 -26.70 5.90 -1.13
C VAL A 109 -25.32 6.47 -0.74
N GLY A 110 -25.15 6.91 0.51
CA GLY A 110 -23.87 7.40 1.02
C GLY A 110 -22.75 6.36 0.94
N LEU A 111 -23.04 5.10 1.32
CA LEU A 111 -22.09 4.00 1.22
C LEU A 111 -21.72 3.70 -0.25
N VAL A 112 -22.71 3.61 -1.13
CA VAL A 112 -22.47 3.37 -2.57
C VAL A 112 -21.62 4.49 -3.17
N LEU A 113 -21.95 5.75 -2.89
CA LEU A 113 -21.16 6.90 -3.36
C LEU A 113 -19.73 6.88 -2.81
N PHE A 114 -19.55 6.56 -1.52
CA PHE A 114 -18.23 6.39 -0.92
C PHE A 114 -17.40 5.37 -1.71
N PHE A 115 -17.95 4.18 -1.95
CA PHE A 115 -17.26 3.13 -2.66
C PHE A 115 -16.98 3.48 -4.13
N MET A 116 -17.92 4.08 -4.83
CA MET A 116 -17.73 4.53 -6.23
C MET A 116 -16.62 5.58 -6.34
N VAL A 117 -16.63 6.57 -5.47
CA VAL A 117 -15.61 7.65 -5.48
C VAL A 117 -14.25 7.11 -5.07
N TYR A 118 -14.19 6.25 -4.04
CA TYR A 118 -12.92 5.68 -3.58
C TYR A 118 -12.34 4.68 -4.58
N LEU A 119 -13.18 3.86 -5.22
CA LEU A 119 -12.79 2.98 -6.32
C LEU A 119 -12.20 3.79 -7.48
N SER A 120 -12.88 4.84 -7.92
CA SER A 120 -12.41 5.71 -9.00
C SER A 120 -11.09 6.40 -8.64
N ASN A 121 -10.90 6.81 -7.38
CA ASN A 121 -9.63 7.34 -6.88
C ASN A 121 -8.49 6.34 -7.03
N GLN A 122 -8.68 5.08 -6.63
CA GLN A 122 -7.65 4.05 -6.68
C GLN A 122 -7.35 3.59 -8.11
N VAL A 123 -8.37 3.50 -8.97
CA VAL A 123 -8.17 3.27 -10.42
C VAL A 123 -7.33 4.39 -11.03
N ALA A 124 -7.66 5.66 -10.75
CA ALA A 124 -6.87 6.79 -11.23
C ALA A 124 -5.43 6.75 -10.71
N ALA A 125 -5.22 6.41 -9.43
CA ALA A 125 -3.90 6.23 -8.84
C ALA A 125 -3.11 5.11 -9.53
N GLY A 126 -3.76 3.97 -9.80
CA GLY A 126 -3.18 2.86 -10.54
C GLY A 126 -2.74 3.24 -11.95
N LEU A 127 -3.58 3.99 -12.69
CA LEU A 127 -3.25 4.47 -14.04
C LEU A 127 -2.09 5.48 -14.05
N VAL A 128 -1.93 6.29 -12.99
CA VAL A 128 -0.83 7.26 -12.87
C VAL A 128 0.49 6.58 -12.50
N SER A 129 0.44 5.55 -11.68
CA SER A 129 1.60 5.00 -10.99
C SER A 129 2.77 4.63 -11.92
N PRO A 130 2.61 3.85 -13.01
CA PRO A 130 3.72 3.51 -13.88
C PRO A 130 4.33 4.73 -14.60
N ALA A 131 3.48 5.70 -15.00
CA ALA A 131 3.96 6.95 -15.62
C ALA A 131 4.74 7.80 -14.62
N TRP A 132 4.35 7.78 -13.35
CA TRP A 132 5.04 8.48 -12.28
C TRP A 132 6.44 7.88 -12.01
N TYR A 133 6.57 6.55 -11.97
CA TYR A 133 7.88 5.90 -11.82
C TYR A 133 8.83 6.25 -12.98
N ASP A 134 8.33 6.22 -14.22
CA ASP A 134 9.13 6.60 -15.39
C ASP A 134 9.48 8.11 -15.38
N PHE A 135 8.55 8.97 -14.94
CA PHE A 135 8.79 10.40 -14.78
C PHE A 135 9.92 10.70 -13.76
N VAL A 136 9.92 10.02 -12.60
CA VAL A 136 11.02 10.11 -11.63
C VAL A 136 12.32 9.61 -12.24
N ALA A 137 12.27 8.49 -12.97
CA ALA A 137 13.44 7.91 -13.61
C ALA A 137 14.08 8.83 -14.67
N LYS A 138 13.29 9.66 -15.34
CA LYS A 138 13.78 10.65 -16.32
C LYS A 138 14.33 11.94 -15.71
N THR A 139 13.89 12.27 -14.51
CA THR A 139 14.16 13.58 -13.89
C THR A 139 15.18 13.51 -12.78
N VAL A 140 15.62 12.29 -12.38
CA VAL A 140 16.60 12.03 -11.34
C VAL A 140 17.55 10.90 -11.77
N SER A 141 18.85 11.14 -11.65
CA SER A 141 19.91 10.18 -12.01
C SER A 141 19.81 8.86 -11.25
N PRO A 142 20.19 7.72 -11.86
CA PRO A 142 20.05 6.38 -11.26
C PRO A 142 20.67 6.26 -9.87
N ASN A 143 21.83 6.84 -9.64
CA ASN A 143 22.57 6.83 -8.36
C ASN A 143 21.88 7.62 -7.22
N LEU A 144 20.93 8.51 -7.55
CA LEU A 144 20.20 9.31 -6.57
C LEU A 144 18.77 8.79 -6.31
N ARG A 145 18.23 7.92 -7.17
CA ARG A 145 16.82 7.43 -7.08
C ARG A 145 16.54 6.69 -5.78
N GLY A 146 17.42 5.76 -5.39
CA GLY A 146 17.26 5.01 -4.14
C GLY A 146 17.24 5.93 -2.92
N ARG A 147 18.16 6.92 -2.89
CA ARG A 147 18.22 7.92 -1.82
C ARG A 147 16.98 8.82 -1.81
N LEU A 148 16.49 9.23 -2.99
CA LEU A 148 15.25 10.00 -3.10
C LEU A 148 14.08 9.22 -2.51
N MET A 149 13.91 7.94 -2.90
CA MET A 149 12.81 7.10 -2.41
C MET A 149 12.88 6.91 -0.90
N GLY A 150 14.05 6.65 -0.36
CA GLY A 150 14.25 6.54 1.09
C GLY A 150 13.89 7.83 1.83
N LEU A 151 14.44 8.97 1.40
CA LEU A 151 14.18 10.25 2.06
C LEU A 151 12.71 10.69 1.97
N ARG A 152 12.06 10.52 0.80
CA ARG A 152 10.64 10.87 0.66
C ARG A 152 9.73 10.00 1.51
N THR A 153 10.05 8.70 1.64
CA THR A 153 9.29 7.78 2.49
C THR A 153 9.48 8.13 3.97
N SER A 154 10.73 8.35 4.41
CA SER A 154 11.02 8.71 5.80
C SER A 154 10.41 10.06 6.19
N ALA A 155 10.53 11.07 5.33
CA ALA A 155 9.94 12.39 5.59
C ALA A 155 8.40 12.33 5.61
N GLY A 156 7.80 11.60 4.65
CA GLY A 156 6.35 11.43 4.58
C GLY A 156 5.79 10.66 5.76
N ALA A 157 6.46 9.60 6.19
CA ALA A 157 6.03 8.82 7.33
C ALA A 157 6.25 9.56 8.67
N GLY A 158 7.34 10.35 8.80
CA GLY A 158 7.54 11.23 9.95
C GLY A 158 6.44 12.29 10.09
N LEU A 159 6.08 12.96 8.98
CA LEU A 159 4.92 13.86 8.95
C LEU A 159 3.61 13.10 9.19
N GLY A 160 3.47 11.88 8.67
CA GLY A 160 2.31 11.02 8.90
C GLY A 160 2.12 10.64 10.36
N PHE A 161 3.20 10.44 11.11
CA PHE A 161 3.15 10.24 12.57
C PHE A 161 2.54 11.46 13.28
N LEU A 162 2.97 12.67 12.92
CA LEU A 162 2.40 13.92 13.47
C LEU A 162 0.93 14.08 13.04
N ASN A 163 0.59 13.73 11.80
CA ASN A 163 -0.78 13.75 11.30
C ASN A 163 -1.69 12.77 12.05
N GLY A 164 -1.17 11.65 12.58
CA GLY A 164 -1.93 10.75 13.45
C GLY A 164 -2.37 11.40 14.76
N ILE A 165 -1.55 12.28 15.34
CA ILE A 165 -1.91 13.10 16.51
C ILE A 165 -3.02 14.09 16.12
N LEU A 166 -2.87 14.77 14.98
CA LEU A 166 -3.89 15.70 14.49
C LEU A 166 -5.21 14.99 14.15
N LEU A 167 -5.14 13.77 13.61
CA LEU A 167 -6.29 12.90 13.38
C LEU A 167 -7.04 12.64 14.70
N THR A 168 -6.33 12.27 15.78
CA THR A 168 -6.92 12.10 17.10
C THR A 168 -7.67 13.35 17.55
N ALA A 169 -7.05 14.53 17.43
CA ALA A 169 -7.64 15.80 17.83
C ALA A 169 -8.93 16.10 17.03
N LEU A 170 -8.92 15.95 15.71
CA LEU A 170 -10.09 16.19 14.87
C LEU A 170 -11.24 15.23 15.18
N LEU A 171 -10.95 13.94 15.38
CA LEU A 171 -11.98 12.96 15.72
C LEU A 171 -12.59 13.17 17.11
N THR A 172 -11.87 13.84 18.02
CA THR A 172 -12.34 14.12 19.39
C THR A 172 -13.10 15.45 19.47
N LEU A 173 -12.61 16.49 18.77
CA LEU A 173 -13.13 17.86 18.91
C LEU A 173 -14.37 18.14 18.06
N LEU A 174 -14.50 17.46 16.94
CA LEU A 174 -15.60 17.71 16.00
C LEU A 174 -16.67 16.61 16.11
N PRO A 175 -17.98 16.99 15.98
CA PRO A 175 -19.04 16.00 15.95
C PRO A 175 -19.07 15.23 14.62
N TYR A 176 -19.56 13.99 14.69
CA TYR A 176 -19.85 13.19 13.51
C TYR A 176 -21.02 13.81 12.70
N PRO A 177 -20.97 13.85 11.35
CA PRO A 177 -19.95 13.27 10.45
C PRO A 177 -18.81 14.24 10.10
N HIS A 178 -18.84 15.49 10.61
CA HIS A 178 -17.90 16.54 10.25
C HIS A 178 -16.46 16.24 10.68
N ASN A 179 -16.28 15.46 11.74
CA ASN A 179 -14.97 14.99 12.17
C ASN A 179 -14.27 14.16 11.07
N TYR A 180 -14.91 13.14 10.52
CA TYR A 180 -14.36 12.34 9.43
C TYR A 180 -14.24 13.11 8.11
N ALA A 181 -15.23 13.93 7.79
CA ALA A 181 -15.19 14.77 6.60
C ALA A 181 -13.99 15.74 6.62
N SER A 182 -13.73 16.38 7.79
CA SER A 182 -12.58 17.27 7.98
C SER A 182 -11.25 16.55 7.88
N VAL A 183 -11.16 15.33 8.42
CA VAL A 183 -9.98 14.46 8.29
C VAL A 183 -9.68 14.17 6.83
N ILE A 184 -10.70 13.77 6.04
CA ILE A 184 -10.52 13.49 4.60
C ILE A 184 -10.16 14.77 3.84
N ALA A 185 -10.81 15.91 4.17
CA ALA A 185 -10.50 17.20 3.56
C ALA A 185 -9.06 17.64 3.85
N LEU A 186 -8.54 17.40 5.05
CA LEU A 186 -7.14 17.65 5.36
C LEU A 186 -6.20 16.72 4.57
N GLY A 187 -6.55 15.45 4.41
CA GLY A 187 -5.87 14.54 3.49
C GLY A 187 -5.83 15.06 2.05
N PHE A 188 -6.94 15.62 1.57
CA PHE A 188 -7.00 16.33 0.28
C PHE A 188 -6.04 17.51 0.23
N CYS A 189 -6.00 18.36 1.25
CA CYS A 189 -5.08 19.51 1.30
C CYS A 189 -3.62 19.07 1.20
N TRP A 190 -3.21 18.05 1.93
CA TRP A 190 -1.87 17.47 1.84
C TRP A 190 -1.56 16.94 0.43
N GLN A 191 -2.50 16.23 -0.19
CA GLN A 191 -2.32 15.74 -1.55
C GLN A 191 -2.32 16.86 -2.59
N MET A 192 -3.06 17.92 -2.39
CA MET A 192 -2.97 19.12 -3.24
C MET A 192 -1.63 19.83 -3.09
N ALA A 193 -1.09 19.96 -1.87
CA ALA A 193 0.27 20.47 -1.66
C ALA A 193 1.31 19.64 -2.44
N SER A 194 1.20 18.31 -2.38
CA SER A 194 2.00 17.39 -3.19
C SER A 194 1.86 17.71 -4.69
N TRP A 195 0.64 17.85 -5.21
CA TRP A 195 0.38 18.12 -6.62
C TRP A 195 0.96 19.46 -7.08
N PHE A 196 0.85 20.52 -6.26
CA PHE A 196 1.44 21.83 -6.55
C PHE A 196 2.96 21.78 -6.66
N VAL A 197 3.61 20.93 -5.88
CA VAL A 197 5.05 20.70 -5.99
C VAL A 197 5.37 19.86 -7.22
N GLN A 198 4.65 18.76 -7.43
CA GLN A 198 4.88 17.80 -8.53
C GLN A 198 4.77 18.46 -9.91
N ARG A 199 3.79 19.33 -10.14
CA ARG A 199 3.62 20.05 -11.41
C ARG A 199 4.79 20.96 -11.77
N ARG A 200 5.65 21.35 -10.79
CA ARG A 200 6.85 22.17 -11.00
C ARG A 200 8.08 21.38 -11.41
N VAL A 201 8.04 20.04 -11.35
CA VAL A 201 9.14 19.19 -11.81
C VAL A 201 9.32 19.37 -13.32
N GLU A 202 10.57 19.46 -13.77
CA GLU A 202 10.91 19.70 -15.17
C GLU A 202 11.33 18.39 -15.86
N GLU A 203 10.58 17.98 -16.89
CA GLU A 203 10.91 16.86 -17.77
C GLU A 203 11.48 17.42 -19.07
N ARG A 204 12.81 17.35 -19.23
CA ARG A 204 13.54 18.00 -20.34
C ARG A 204 13.57 17.17 -21.63
N HIS A 205 13.59 15.84 -21.50
CA HIS A 205 13.79 14.97 -22.65
C HIS A 205 12.57 14.08 -22.90
N PRO A 206 11.91 14.23 -24.05
CA PRO A 206 10.88 13.27 -24.46
C PRO A 206 11.51 11.90 -24.73
N SER A 207 10.82 10.82 -24.36
CA SER A 207 11.23 9.45 -24.71
C SER A 207 10.84 9.10 -26.13
N ALA A 208 11.62 8.22 -26.75
CA ALA A 208 11.19 7.52 -27.95
C ALA A 208 9.87 6.78 -27.68
N ARG A 209 8.98 6.78 -28.68
CA ARG A 209 7.74 5.99 -28.61
C ARG A 209 8.09 4.51 -28.73
N SER A 210 7.49 3.68 -27.89
CA SER A 210 7.58 2.22 -28.00
C SER A 210 6.21 1.63 -28.33
N VAL A 211 6.22 0.56 -29.12
CA VAL A 211 4.98 -0.15 -29.48
C VAL A 211 4.52 -1.00 -28.27
N PRO A 212 3.23 -0.99 -27.91
CA PRO A 212 2.70 -1.85 -26.88
C PRO A 212 2.92 -3.33 -27.22
N ALA A 213 3.26 -4.15 -26.22
CA ALA A 213 3.35 -5.59 -26.41
C ALA A 213 1.94 -6.19 -26.65
N SER A 214 1.83 -7.13 -27.59
CA SER A 214 0.56 -7.85 -27.79
C SER A 214 0.23 -8.76 -26.62
N LEU A 215 -1.06 -8.88 -26.27
CA LEU A 215 -1.54 -9.72 -25.15
C LEU A 215 -1.10 -11.19 -25.28
N PRO A 216 -1.14 -11.86 -26.47
CA PRO A 216 -0.65 -13.24 -26.62
C PRO A 216 0.83 -13.38 -26.28
N ASN A 217 1.67 -12.44 -26.70
CA ASN A 217 3.09 -12.46 -26.37
C ASN A 217 3.34 -12.28 -24.87
N LEU A 218 2.55 -11.43 -24.21
CA LEU A 218 2.61 -11.24 -22.76
C LEU A 218 2.26 -12.54 -22.02
N MET A 219 1.14 -13.19 -22.39
CA MET A 219 0.68 -14.43 -21.76
C MET A 219 1.67 -15.59 -21.98
N SER A 220 2.26 -15.71 -23.17
CA SER A 220 3.31 -16.70 -23.44
C SER A 220 4.55 -16.50 -22.57
N ARG A 221 4.99 -15.24 -22.37
CA ARG A 221 6.12 -14.92 -21.47
C ARG A 221 5.80 -15.22 -20.03
N ILE A 222 4.60 -14.87 -19.54
CA ILE A 222 4.13 -15.18 -18.19
C ILE A 222 4.14 -16.71 -17.95
N SER A 223 3.54 -17.48 -18.84
CA SER A 223 3.51 -18.93 -18.72
C SER A 223 4.92 -19.55 -18.73
N GLY A 224 5.81 -18.97 -19.53
CA GLY A 224 7.23 -19.34 -19.58
C GLY A 224 7.94 -19.14 -18.24
N ILE A 225 7.74 -17.99 -17.59
CA ILE A 225 8.31 -17.68 -16.26
C ILE A 225 7.79 -18.68 -15.21
N LEU A 226 6.47 -18.87 -15.15
CA LEU A 226 5.84 -19.75 -14.16
C LEU A 226 6.28 -21.22 -14.30
N ARG A 227 6.58 -21.67 -15.53
CA ARG A 227 7.08 -23.04 -15.77
C ARG A 227 8.57 -23.21 -15.44
N ARG A 228 9.40 -22.19 -15.67
CA ARG A 228 10.86 -22.27 -15.57
C ARG A 228 11.39 -21.89 -14.19
N ASP A 229 10.82 -20.87 -13.54
CA ASP A 229 11.33 -20.36 -12.26
C ASP A 229 10.54 -20.88 -11.05
N ARG A 230 10.91 -22.10 -10.61
CA ARG A 230 10.31 -22.74 -9.43
C ARG A 230 10.52 -21.95 -8.14
N LEU A 231 11.61 -21.18 -8.02
CA LEU A 231 11.87 -20.37 -6.83
C LEU A 231 10.86 -19.21 -6.74
N PHE A 232 10.66 -18.53 -7.85
CA PHE A 232 9.69 -17.45 -7.94
C PHE A 232 8.25 -17.95 -7.70
N VAL A 233 7.88 -19.10 -8.26
CA VAL A 233 6.54 -19.71 -8.02
C VAL A 233 6.36 -20.08 -6.54
N ARG A 234 7.36 -20.67 -5.89
CA ARG A 234 7.30 -20.96 -4.44
C ARG A 234 7.14 -19.70 -3.61
N PHE A 235 7.83 -18.62 -3.99
CA PHE A 235 7.65 -17.30 -3.37
C PHE A 235 6.24 -16.79 -3.57
N LEU A 236 5.68 -16.86 -4.78
CA LEU A 236 4.30 -16.43 -5.06
C LEU A 236 3.30 -17.20 -4.18
N VAL A 237 3.41 -18.51 -4.10
CA VAL A 237 2.51 -19.35 -3.30
C VAL A 237 2.63 -19.04 -1.80
N ALA A 238 3.86 -18.97 -1.26
CA ALA A 238 4.06 -18.63 0.15
C ALA A 238 3.50 -17.25 0.51
N SER A 239 3.80 -16.25 -0.33
CA SER A 239 3.30 -14.90 -0.14
C SER A 239 1.80 -14.76 -0.39
N SER A 240 1.17 -15.62 -1.20
CA SER A 240 -0.29 -15.66 -1.37
C SER A 240 -1.02 -15.95 -0.06
N LEU A 241 -0.56 -16.96 0.68
CA LEU A 241 -1.16 -17.30 1.98
C LEU A 241 -1.05 -16.14 2.97
N LEU A 242 0.10 -15.47 3.00
CA LEU A 242 0.30 -14.28 3.85
C LEU A 242 -0.54 -13.09 3.38
N THR A 243 -0.74 -12.92 2.06
CA THR A 243 -1.60 -11.85 1.52
C THR A 243 -3.06 -12.07 1.88
N VAL A 244 -3.56 -13.30 1.79
CA VAL A 244 -4.93 -13.62 2.22
C VAL A 244 -5.07 -13.39 3.73
N SER A 245 -4.13 -13.87 4.53
CA SER A 245 -4.10 -13.65 5.98
C SER A 245 -4.04 -12.16 6.37
N PHE A 246 -3.33 -11.32 5.60
CA PHE A 246 -3.24 -9.88 5.83
C PHE A 246 -4.59 -9.16 5.62
N THR A 247 -5.52 -9.75 4.87
CA THR A 247 -6.83 -9.11 4.63
C THR A 247 -7.63 -8.88 5.90
N SER A 248 -7.41 -9.67 6.96
CA SER A 248 -8.04 -9.48 8.27
C SER A 248 -7.61 -8.20 9.01
N VAL A 249 -6.48 -7.61 8.65
CA VAL A 249 -6.01 -6.34 9.25
C VAL A 249 -7.04 -5.21 9.08
N ALA A 250 -7.84 -5.23 8.01
CA ALA A 250 -8.92 -4.27 7.81
C ALA A 250 -9.99 -4.31 8.94
N PHE A 251 -10.15 -5.45 9.60
CA PHE A 251 -11.13 -5.63 10.67
C PHE A 251 -10.58 -5.31 12.07
N PHE A 252 -9.26 -5.16 12.22
CA PHE A 252 -8.63 -4.95 13.54
C PHE A 252 -9.14 -3.71 14.24
N THR A 253 -9.34 -2.60 13.53
CA THR A 253 -9.87 -1.37 14.13
C THR A 253 -11.31 -1.56 14.63
N VAL A 254 -12.19 -2.11 13.81
CA VAL A 254 -13.60 -2.32 14.16
C VAL A 254 -13.70 -3.33 15.30
N PHE A 255 -12.96 -4.43 15.24
CA PHE A 255 -12.87 -5.42 16.32
C PHE A 255 -12.39 -4.79 17.64
N ALA A 256 -11.30 -4.02 17.62
CA ALA A 256 -10.76 -3.39 18.80
C ALA A 256 -11.76 -2.40 19.44
N MET A 257 -12.41 -1.56 18.61
CA MET A 257 -13.40 -0.60 19.08
C MET A 257 -14.61 -1.29 19.72
N GLN A 258 -15.11 -2.37 19.12
CA GLN A 258 -16.25 -3.13 19.64
C GLN A 258 -15.89 -3.95 20.90
N GLN A 259 -14.75 -4.65 20.87
CA GLN A 259 -14.34 -5.55 21.95
C GLN A 259 -14.00 -4.80 23.25
N PHE A 260 -13.45 -3.58 23.14
CA PHE A 260 -12.96 -2.80 24.30
C PHE A 260 -13.75 -1.50 24.52
N ASN A 261 -14.87 -1.30 23.81
CA ASN A 261 -15.70 -0.09 23.89
C ASN A 261 -14.88 1.21 23.72
N LEU A 262 -13.97 1.24 22.73
CA LEU A 262 -13.07 2.35 22.52
C LEU A 262 -13.77 3.48 21.72
N THR A 263 -13.40 4.71 22.04
CA THR A 263 -13.87 5.91 21.34
C THR A 263 -13.08 6.15 20.05
N GLU A 264 -13.60 7.00 19.16
CA GLU A 264 -12.96 7.32 17.87
C GLU A 264 -11.57 7.97 18.02
N SER A 265 -11.28 8.59 19.16
CA SER A 265 -9.94 9.14 19.46
C SER A 265 -8.81 8.11 19.37
N TYR A 266 -9.10 6.84 19.66
CA TYR A 266 -8.12 5.76 19.54
C TYR A 266 -7.70 5.47 18.10
N ILE A 267 -8.52 5.82 17.11
CA ILE A 267 -8.20 5.62 15.68
C ILE A 267 -6.92 6.37 15.31
N GLY A 268 -6.79 7.61 15.77
CA GLY A 268 -5.58 8.40 15.54
C GLY A 268 -4.35 7.78 16.21
N LEU A 269 -4.50 7.25 17.44
CA LEU A 269 -3.42 6.54 18.12
C LEU A 269 -3.02 5.26 17.39
N PHE A 270 -3.98 4.46 16.92
CA PHE A 270 -3.70 3.27 16.10
C PHE A 270 -2.95 3.63 14.81
N THR A 271 -3.36 4.71 14.14
CA THR A 271 -2.68 5.23 12.95
C THR A 271 -1.25 5.69 13.28
N THR A 272 -1.08 6.43 14.38
CA THR A 272 0.24 6.90 14.84
C THR A 272 1.18 5.74 15.15
N LEU A 273 0.71 4.72 15.89
CA LEU A 273 1.49 3.52 16.21
C LEU A 273 1.89 2.75 14.93
N THR A 274 0.93 2.56 14.02
CA THR A 274 1.17 1.86 12.75
C THR A 274 2.20 2.60 11.91
N LEU A 275 2.05 3.91 11.71
CA LEU A 275 2.98 4.71 10.89
C LEU A 275 4.35 4.85 11.56
N GLY A 276 4.41 5.05 12.88
CA GLY A 276 5.66 5.10 13.63
C GLY A 276 6.45 3.80 13.50
N ALA A 277 5.78 2.66 13.70
CA ALA A 277 6.40 1.35 13.54
C ALA A 277 6.82 1.09 12.08
N GLN A 278 6.03 1.54 11.09
CA GLN A 278 6.34 1.42 9.67
C GLN A 278 7.63 2.15 9.29
N VAL A 279 7.86 3.35 9.83
CA VAL A 279 9.09 4.12 9.58
C VAL A 279 10.32 3.36 10.09
N ILE A 280 10.27 2.94 11.35
CA ILE A 280 11.39 2.28 12.02
C ILE A 280 11.69 0.93 11.36
N SER A 281 10.65 0.13 11.12
CA SER A 281 10.79 -1.19 10.53
C SER A 281 11.23 -1.15 9.08
N GLY A 282 10.76 -0.18 8.29
CA GLY A 282 11.18 0.01 6.90
C GLY A 282 12.69 0.20 6.78
N ALA A 283 13.28 1.04 7.65
CA ALA A 283 14.72 1.24 7.70
C ALA A 283 15.47 0.00 8.22
N ALA A 284 15.01 -0.58 9.34
CA ALA A 284 15.66 -1.71 9.99
C ALA A 284 15.61 -2.99 9.12
N LEU A 285 14.43 -3.34 8.61
CA LEU A 285 14.24 -4.54 7.81
C LEU A 285 14.82 -4.38 6.39
N GLY A 286 14.89 -3.15 5.86
CA GLY A 286 15.63 -2.84 4.64
C GLY A 286 17.12 -3.13 4.83
N TRP A 287 17.73 -2.64 5.91
CA TRP A 287 19.12 -2.92 6.24
C TRP A 287 19.38 -4.42 6.47
N ILE A 288 18.43 -5.14 7.11
CA ILE A 288 18.51 -6.60 7.29
C ILE A 288 18.45 -7.30 5.92
N ALA A 289 17.56 -6.86 5.03
CA ALA A 289 17.46 -7.41 3.67
C ALA A 289 18.77 -7.23 2.89
N ASP A 290 19.44 -6.09 3.05
CA ASP A 290 20.71 -5.81 2.37
C ASP A 290 21.84 -6.73 2.88
N ARG A 291 21.91 -6.99 4.19
CA ARG A 291 22.99 -7.78 4.81
C ARG A 291 22.72 -9.29 4.83
N HIS A 292 21.50 -9.69 5.11
CA HIS A 292 21.15 -11.11 5.38
C HIS A 292 20.28 -11.74 4.29
N GLY A 293 19.87 -10.93 3.29
CA GLY A 293 19.03 -11.35 2.17
C GLY A 293 17.55 -11.01 2.35
N THR A 294 16.86 -10.87 1.22
CA THR A 294 15.45 -10.50 1.16
C THR A 294 14.53 -11.52 1.83
N THR A 295 14.90 -12.80 1.80
CA THR A 295 14.15 -13.88 2.44
C THR A 295 14.05 -13.71 3.95
N VAL A 296 15.12 -13.22 4.61
CA VAL A 296 15.13 -13.00 6.07
C VAL A 296 14.15 -11.87 6.43
N SER A 297 14.19 -10.75 5.69
CA SER A 297 13.28 -9.64 5.90
C SER A 297 11.81 -10.05 5.69
N LEU A 298 11.50 -10.86 4.65
CA LEU A 298 10.15 -11.41 4.43
C LEU A 298 9.66 -12.26 5.61
N ARG A 299 10.55 -13.10 6.18
CA ARG A 299 10.22 -13.92 7.36
C ARG A 299 9.90 -13.04 8.57
N LEU A 300 10.66 -11.98 8.81
CA LEU A 300 10.40 -11.05 9.91
C LEU A 300 9.07 -10.29 9.73
N CYS A 301 8.73 -9.89 8.51
CA CYS A 301 7.42 -9.32 8.20
C CYS A 301 6.28 -10.32 8.47
N ALA A 302 6.46 -11.59 8.08
CA ALA A 302 5.47 -12.64 8.34
C ALA A 302 5.33 -12.94 9.84
N ILE A 303 6.42 -12.94 10.60
CA ILE A 303 6.41 -13.08 12.06
C ILE A 303 5.62 -11.94 12.70
N ALA A 304 5.82 -10.69 12.27
CA ALA A 304 5.08 -9.56 12.77
C ALA A 304 3.56 -9.70 12.51
N LEU A 305 3.17 -10.15 11.31
CA LEU A 305 1.77 -10.44 11.00
C LEU A 305 1.19 -11.55 11.88
N LEU A 306 1.91 -12.66 12.04
CA LEU A 306 1.49 -13.76 12.91
C LEU A 306 1.23 -13.30 14.35
N PHE A 307 2.16 -12.56 14.93
CA PHE A 307 1.99 -12.04 16.30
C PHE A 307 0.87 -11.00 16.39
N ALA A 308 0.64 -10.18 15.35
CA ALA A 308 -0.50 -9.26 15.31
C ALA A 308 -1.84 -10.02 15.39
N ILE A 309 -1.98 -11.10 14.60
CA ILE A 309 -3.19 -11.93 14.59
C ILE A 309 -3.34 -12.68 15.94
N ILE A 310 -2.24 -13.19 16.51
CA ILE A 310 -2.27 -13.82 17.84
C ILE A 310 -2.76 -12.82 18.89
N LEU A 311 -2.25 -11.57 18.89
CA LEU A 311 -2.73 -10.54 19.81
C LEU A 311 -4.21 -10.20 19.59
N ALA A 312 -4.71 -10.23 18.36
CA ALA A 312 -6.15 -10.06 18.08
C ALA A 312 -7.00 -11.19 18.66
N LEU A 313 -6.48 -12.43 18.67
CA LEU A 313 -7.19 -13.61 19.21
C LEU A 313 -7.20 -13.69 20.71
N VAL A 314 -6.03 -13.49 21.34
CA VAL A 314 -5.84 -13.77 22.79
C VAL A 314 -5.74 -12.50 23.63
N GLY A 315 -5.57 -11.33 23.03
CA GLY A 315 -5.41 -10.06 23.74
C GLY A 315 -6.66 -9.71 24.56
N ARG A 316 -6.46 -9.37 25.83
CA ARG A 316 -7.55 -9.03 26.78
C ARG A 316 -7.45 -7.59 27.30
N SER A 317 -6.57 -6.80 26.75
CA SER A 317 -6.33 -5.42 27.19
C SER A 317 -6.09 -4.48 26.00
N VAL A 318 -6.30 -3.19 26.23
CA VAL A 318 -6.00 -2.14 25.24
C VAL A 318 -4.51 -2.12 24.88
N LEU A 319 -3.63 -2.53 25.82
CA LEU A 319 -2.19 -2.65 25.54
C LEU A 319 -1.90 -3.70 24.45
N ALA A 320 -2.65 -4.82 24.44
CA ALA A 320 -2.54 -5.81 23.37
C ALA A 320 -2.98 -5.23 22.00
N VAL A 321 -4.00 -4.36 21.99
CA VAL A 321 -4.42 -3.63 20.77
C VAL A 321 -3.30 -2.72 20.28
N TYR A 322 -2.61 -1.99 21.15
CA TYR A 322 -1.46 -1.17 20.73
C TYR A 322 -0.34 -2.04 20.13
N GLY A 323 -0.02 -3.17 20.76
CA GLY A 323 0.94 -4.14 20.23
C GLY A 323 0.53 -4.67 18.85
N MET A 324 -0.76 -4.95 18.65
CA MET A 324 -1.30 -5.39 17.38
C MET A 324 -1.05 -4.37 16.26
N PHE A 325 -1.34 -3.08 16.48
CA PHE A 325 -1.12 -2.02 15.48
C PHE A 325 0.37 -1.71 15.26
N LEU A 326 1.22 -1.82 16.30
CA LEU A 326 2.68 -1.76 16.13
C LEU A 326 3.18 -2.87 15.21
N LEU A 327 2.74 -4.12 15.40
CA LEU A 327 3.13 -5.27 14.59
C LEU A 327 2.62 -5.16 13.15
N VAL A 328 1.40 -4.65 12.94
CA VAL A 328 0.90 -4.29 11.60
C VAL A 328 1.80 -3.25 10.95
N GLY A 329 2.23 -2.22 11.66
CA GLY A 329 3.16 -1.22 11.16
C GLY A 329 4.52 -1.83 10.79
N ILE A 330 5.05 -2.75 11.60
CA ILE A 330 6.29 -3.48 11.30
C ILE A 330 6.14 -4.28 10.00
N ASN A 331 5.03 -4.99 9.81
CA ASN A 331 4.76 -5.72 8.58
C ASN A 331 4.71 -4.77 7.36
N LEU A 332 3.90 -3.72 7.43
CA LEU A 332 3.71 -2.75 6.34
C LEU A 332 4.99 -2.00 5.97
N GLY A 333 5.92 -1.80 6.91
CA GLY A 333 7.13 -1.01 6.70
C GLY A 333 8.09 -1.60 5.67
N ALA A 334 8.17 -2.91 5.59
CA ALA A 334 9.16 -3.55 4.73
C ALA A 334 8.56 -4.58 3.76
N GLU A 335 7.37 -5.10 4.02
CA GLU A 335 6.80 -6.23 3.29
C GLU A 335 6.73 -5.97 1.78
N LEU A 336 6.15 -4.85 1.37
CA LEU A 336 6.01 -4.50 -0.05
C LEU A 336 7.37 -4.32 -0.72
N ILE A 337 8.29 -3.58 -0.09
CA ILE A 337 9.63 -3.32 -0.64
C ILE A 337 10.41 -4.63 -0.78
N THR A 338 10.32 -5.50 0.23
CA THR A 338 11.04 -6.77 0.24
C THR A 338 10.49 -7.75 -0.80
N ARG A 339 9.16 -7.75 -1.04
CA ARG A 339 8.56 -8.53 -2.13
C ARG A 339 9.05 -8.06 -3.51
N TYR A 340 9.10 -6.74 -3.73
CA TYR A 340 9.65 -6.18 -4.97
C TYR A 340 11.11 -6.58 -5.17
N ASN A 341 11.94 -6.44 -4.13
CA ASN A 341 13.35 -6.82 -4.18
C ASN A 341 13.51 -8.31 -4.49
N PHE A 342 12.73 -9.18 -3.84
CA PHE A 342 12.76 -10.62 -4.10
C PHE A 342 12.43 -10.95 -5.57
N ALA A 343 11.37 -10.33 -6.11
CA ALA A 343 10.98 -10.53 -7.52
C ALA A 343 12.07 -10.05 -8.48
N VAL A 344 12.70 -8.89 -8.21
CA VAL A 344 13.81 -8.35 -9.01
C VAL A 344 15.06 -9.23 -8.91
N GLU A 345 15.35 -9.79 -7.75
CA GLU A 345 16.50 -10.68 -7.53
C GLU A 345 16.31 -12.08 -8.17
N CYS A 346 15.07 -12.53 -8.39
CA CYS A 346 14.80 -13.75 -9.15
C CYS A 346 15.03 -13.57 -10.66
N ALA A 347 14.86 -12.33 -11.16
CA ALA A 347 14.81 -12.04 -12.58
C ALA A 347 16.17 -11.68 -13.19
N ALA A 348 16.39 -12.07 -14.45
CA ALA A 348 17.43 -11.45 -15.28
C ALA A 348 17.11 -9.96 -15.47
N GLU A 349 18.13 -9.14 -15.73
CA GLU A 349 18.00 -7.68 -15.78
C GLU A 349 16.92 -7.20 -16.77
N THR A 350 16.84 -7.82 -17.92
CA THR A 350 15.85 -7.55 -18.99
C THR A 350 14.42 -7.94 -18.60
N ASP A 351 14.23 -8.90 -17.67
CA ASP A 351 12.94 -9.46 -17.31
C ASP A 351 12.38 -8.88 -15.98
N ARG A 352 13.16 -8.09 -15.25
CA ARG A 352 12.75 -7.48 -13.96
C ARG A 352 11.37 -6.83 -13.98
N PRO A 353 11.02 -5.98 -14.98
CA PRO A 353 9.68 -5.39 -15.02
C PRO A 353 8.56 -6.42 -15.17
N MET A 354 8.83 -7.53 -15.89
CA MET A 354 7.87 -8.61 -16.09
C MET A 354 7.61 -9.38 -14.79
N TYR A 355 8.66 -9.70 -14.01
CA TYR A 355 8.51 -10.39 -12.72
C TYR A 355 7.71 -9.54 -11.72
N VAL A 356 8.00 -8.24 -11.64
CA VAL A 356 7.25 -7.31 -10.78
C VAL A 356 5.80 -7.18 -11.23
N GLY A 357 5.56 -7.02 -12.53
CA GLY A 357 4.20 -6.95 -13.09
C GLY A 357 3.40 -8.23 -12.84
N LEU A 358 4.03 -9.40 -13.05
CA LEU A 358 3.42 -10.70 -12.76
C LEU A 358 3.10 -10.87 -11.28
N MET A 359 4.01 -10.50 -10.39
CA MET A 359 3.78 -10.52 -8.94
C MET A 359 2.56 -9.68 -8.55
N ASN A 360 2.47 -8.44 -9.03
CA ASN A 360 1.33 -7.57 -8.73
C ASN A 360 0.01 -8.13 -9.29
N ALA A 361 0.02 -8.62 -10.53
CA ALA A 361 -1.14 -9.25 -11.16
C ALA A 361 -1.58 -10.52 -10.43
N TRP A 362 -0.62 -11.28 -9.87
CA TRP A 362 -0.89 -12.49 -9.09
C TRP A 362 -1.55 -12.19 -7.76
N PHE A 363 -1.05 -11.19 -7.01
CA PHE A 363 -1.58 -10.87 -5.69
C PHE A 363 -2.88 -10.07 -5.72
N ALA A 364 -3.11 -9.26 -6.75
CA ALA A 364 -4.29 -8.39 -6.84
C ALA A 364 -5.63 -9.12 -6.58
N PRO A 365 -5.94 -10.27 -7.23
CA PRO A 365 -7.20 -10.96 -7.00
C PRO A 365 -7.34 -11.59 -5.60
N LEU A 366 -6.22 -11.82 -4.90
CA LEU A 366 -6.26 -12.42 -3.56
C LEU A 366 -6.90 -11.48 -2.52
N TYR A 367 -6.88 -10.18 -2.76
CA TYR A 367 -7.56 -9.24 -1.88
C TYR A 367 -9.08 -9.35 -1.92
N LEU A 368 -9.67 -10.05 -2.91
CA LEU A 368 -11.10 -10.39 -2.93
C LEU A 368 -11.50 -11.27 -1.74
N PHE A 369 -10.57 -12.06 -1.18
CA PHE A 369 -10.82 -12.86 0.01
C PHE A 369 -11.20 -12.02 1.24
N SER A 370 -10.87 -10.72 1.27
CA SER A 370 -11.30 -9.82 2.35
C SER A 370 -12.83 -9.61 2.40
N ILE A 371 -13.53 -9.64 1.26
CA ILE A 371 -14.98 -9.60 1.22
C ILE A 371 -15.57 -10.88 1.83
N LEU A 372 -14.96 -12.04 1.49
CA LEU A 372 -15.35 -13.32 2.08
C LEU A 372 -15.10 -13.31 3.59
N ALA A 373 -13.94 -12.80 4.05
CA ALA A 373 -13.65 -12.64 5.47
C ALA A 373 -14.70 -11.74 6.17
N GLY A 374 -15.12 -10.65 5.52
CA GLY A 374 -16.22 -9.81 6.00
C GLY A 374 -17.54 -10.54 6.11
N ALA A 375 -17.91 -11.34 5.12
CA ALA A 375 -19.13 -12.15 5.16
C ALA A 375 -19.08 -13.23 6.25
N LEU A 376 -17.95 -13.93 6.37
CA LEU A 376 -17.73 -14.93 7.41
C LEU A 376 -17.75 -14.34 8.81
N SER A 377 -17.22 -13.13 9.00
CA SER A 377 -17.23 -12.45 10.30
C SER A 377 -18.64 -12.07 10.77
N ASN A 378 -19.60 -11.87 9.86
CA ASN A 378 -21.01 -11.65 10.21
C ASN A 378 -21.67 -12.92 10.79
N VAL A 379 -21.25 -14.11 10.34
CA VAL A 379 -21.86 -15.39 10.74
C VAL A 379 -21.15 -15.98 11.95
N TRP A 380 -19.82 -15.97 11.94
CA TRP A 380 -18.98 -16.66 12.93
C TRP A 380 -18.16 -15.74 13.83
N GLY A 381 -18.28 -14.43 13.63
CA GLY A 381 -17.53 -13.42 14.39
C GLY A 381 -16.08 -13.26 13.93
N TYR A 382 -15.44 -12.16 14.36
CA TYR A 382 -14.08 -11.81 13.95
C TYR A 382 -13.02 -12.83 14.39
N LYS A 383 -13.14 -13.40 15.59
CA LYS A 383 -12.14 -14.35 16.13
C LYS A 383 -12.03 -15.62 15.30
N THR A 384 -13.14 -16.10 14.74
CA THR A 384 -13.12 -17.28 13.82
C THR A 384 -12.38 -16.97 12.52
N VAL A 385 -12.59 -15.76 11.96
CA VAL A 385 -11.84 -15.31 10.78
C VAL A 385 -10.35 -15.19 11.10
N PHE A 386 -9.99 -14.54 12.22
CA PHE A 386 -8.60 -14.39 12.64
C PHE A 386 -7.92 -15.75 12.90
N ALA A 387 -8.65 -16.75 13.43
CA ALA A 387 -8.12 -18.10 13.60
C ALA A 387 -7.82 -18.76 12.27
N GLY A 388 -8.71 -18.64 11.27
CA GLY A 388 -8.45 -19.09 9.91
C GLY A 388 -7.24 -18.40 9.28
N ASP A 389 -7.14 -17.08 9.44
CA ASP A 389 -6.01 -16.30 8.94
C ASP A 389 -4.70 -16.64 9.64
N LEU A 390 -4.73 -16.99 10.93
CA LEU A 390 -3.56 -17.50 11.64
C LEU A 390 -3.05 -18.80 11.03
N VAL A 391 -3.95 -19.74 10.71
CA VAL A 391 -3.59 -20.99 10.03
C VAL A 391 -2.94 -20.70 8.68
N LEU A 392 -3.53 -19.81 7.86
CA LEU A 392 -2.95 -19.43 6.58
C LEU A 392 -1.57 -18.75 6.73
N ALA A 393 -1.43 -17.86 7.71
CA ALA A 393 -0.15 -17.21 8.01
C ALA A 393 0.92 -18.21 8.47
N CYS A 394 0.56 -19.19 9.32
CA CYS A 394 1.47 -20.27 9.72
C CYS A 394 1.91 -21.11 8.51
N LEU A 395 0.98 -21.52 7.66
CA LEU A 395 1.32 -22.25 6.42
C LEU A 395 2.22 -21.42 5.50
N GLY A 396 1.89 -20.15 5.30
CA GLY A 396 2.72 -19.21 4.53
C GLY A 396 4.13 -19.09 5.10
N MET A 397 4.26 -18.99 6.44
CA MET A 397 5.54 -18.92 7.14
C MET A 397 6.35 -20.21 6.96
N VAL A 398 5.73 -21.40 7.08
CA VAL A 398 6.39 -22.69 6.84
C VAL A 398 6.96 -22.75 5.43
N LEU A 399 6.22 -22.28 4.42
CA LEU A 399 6.71 -22.23 3.05
C LEU A 399 7.85 -21.21 2.89
N LEU A 400 7.78 -20.03 3.55
CA LEU A 400 8.88 -19.07 3.55
C LEU A 400 10.15 -19.59 4.23
N LEU A 401 10.02 -20.40 5.28
CA LEU A 401 11.19 -21.03 5.93
C LEU A 401 11.95 -21.97 4.98
N ARG A 402 11.24 -22.62 4.06
CA ARG A 402 11.83 -23.52 3.04
C ARG A 402 12.29 -22.76 1.78
N LEU A 403 12.06 -21.44 1.70
CA LEU A 403 12.44 -20.64 0.55
C LEU A 403 13.92 -20.29 0.60
N GLN A 404 14.64 -20.55 -0.49
CA GLN A 404 16.03 -20.16 -0.66
C GLN A 404 16.15 -18.68 -1.02
N ASP A 405 17.22 -18.03 -0.58
CA ASP A 405 17.51 -16.65 -0.96
C ASP A 405 17.95 -16.59 -2.44
N PRO A 406 17.35 -15.70 -3.26
CA PRO A 406 17.68 -15.57 -4.69
C PRO A 406 19.17 -15.25 -4.93
N ARG A 407 19.80 -14.46 -4.06
CA ARG A 407 21.23 -14.08 -4.18
C ARG A 407 22.14 -15.30 -4.06
N LYS A 408 21.83 -16.22 -3.14
CA LYS A 408 22.60 -17.47 -2.98
C LYS A 408 22.50 -18.36 -4.23
N ARG A 409 21.31 -18.37 -4.88
CA ARG A 409 21.11 -19.09 -6.14
C ARG A 409 21.93 -18.50 -7.27
N GLN A 410 21.98 -17.17 -7.40
CA GLN A 410 22.78 -16.49 -8.44
C GLN A 410 24.29 -16.77 -8.26
N LEU A 411 24.81 -16.71 -7.02
CA LEU A 411 26.20 -17.04 -6.72
C LEU A 411 26.52 -18.50 -7.07
N ALA A 412 25.65 -19.44 -6.77
CA ALA A 412 25.83 -20.85 -7.10
C ALA A 412 25.78 -21.13 -8.63
N LEU A 413 25.11 -20.30 -9.42
CA LEU A 413 25.08 -20.40 -10.87
C LEU A 413 26.31 -19.75 -11.54
N SER A 414 26.87 -18.70 -10.94
CA SER A 414 28.08 -18.02 -11.44
C SER A 414 29.37 -18.76 -11.09
N SER A 415 29.32 -19.72 -10.15
CA SER A 415 30.47 -20.56 -9.74
C SER A 415 30.56 -21.90 -10.52
N LYS A 416 29.62 -22.16 -11.42
CA LYS A 416 29.62 -23.27 -12.37
C LYS A 416 29.92 -22.79 -13.78
#